data_462e12c8d613147b71bdad654ff0133d
#
_entry.id   462e12c8d613147b71bdad654ff0133d
#
_cell.length_a   1.000
_cell.length_b   1.000
_cell.length_c   1.000
_cell.angle_alpha   90.00
_cell.angle_beta   90.00
_cell.angle_gamma   90.00
#
_symmetry.space_group_name_H-M   'P 1'
#
loop_
_entity.id
_entity.type
_entity.pdbx_description
1 polymer ?
#
loop_
_entity_poly.entity_id
_entity_poly.type
_entity_poly.pdbx_seq_one_letter_code
_entity_poly.pdbx_strand_id
1 'polypeptide(L)'
;MHTAIRIGTRQEFDNNHINEMYRLRARVFRDRMGWDIPTIAGMEIDGYDALGPYYMLIQDADRRVRGCWRLMPTEGPNMLKDTFPQLLDGREAPVGRHIWELSRFAIETDGEQTFGFADLTMHAIQELVTFADRMGITRYVTVTTAAIERLLRRTGIETTRLGSPVKIGVERTIALDITVDAIRAAVCKPMPVAA
;
A
#
# COMPACT_ATOMS: atom_id res chain seq x y z
N MET A 1 11.14 19.17 -5.36
CA MET A 1 11.40 18.52 -4.05
C MET A 1 11.94 17.14 -4.32
N HIS A 2 13.13 16.81 -3.82
CA HIS A 2 13.65 15.44 -3.97
C HIS A 2 12.96 14.53 -2.96
N THR A 3 12.09 13.65 -3.44
CA THR A 3 11.49 12.59 -2.65
C THR A 3 12.27 11.30 -2.90
N ALA A 4 12.70 10.62 -1.85
CA ALA A 4 13.35 9.32 -1.94
C ALA A 4 12.33 8.21 -1.62
N ILE A 5 12.24 7.21 -2.49
CA ILE A 5 11.41 6.03 -2.27
C ILE A 5 12.33 4.82 -2.19
N ARG A 6 12.18 4.01 -1.15
CA ARG A 6 12.99 2.81 -0.95
C ARG A 6 12.12 1.66 -0.46
N ILE A 7 12.39 0.45 -0.98
CA ILE A 7 11.77 -0.80 -0.51
C ILE A 7 12.85 -1.70 0.07
N GLY A 8 12.66 -2.16 1.30
CA GLY A 8 13.59 -3.04 2.00
C GLY A 8 12.96 -3.70 3.21
N THR A 9 13.71 -4.58 3.85
CA THR A 9 13.35 -5.18 5.14
C THR A 9 13.58 -4.18 6.28
N ARG A 10 13.05 -4.51 7.48
CA ARG A 10 13.26 -3.68 8.66
C ARG A 10 14.73 -3.40 8.95
N GLN A 11 15.63 -4.38 8.71
CA GLN A 11 17.06 -4.23 9.00
C GLN A 11 17.79 -3.29 8.02
N GLU A 12 17.22 -3.04 6.85
CA GLU A 12 17.79 -2.15 5.83
C GLU A 12 17.44 -0.68 6.04
N PHE A 13 16.59 -0.39 7.05
CA PHE A 13 16.21 0.96 7.43
C PHE A 13 16.74 1.32 8.82
N ASP A 14 17.02 2.61 8.99
CA ASP A 14 17.31 3.18 10.30
C ASP A 14 16.10 3.01 11.24
N ASN A 15 16.35 2.71 12.52
CA ASN A 15 15.30 2.55 13.52
C ASN A 15 14.41 3.80 13.67
N ASN A 16 14.95 5.00 13.48
CA ASN A 16 14.16 6.23 13.52
C ASN A 16 13.12 6.26 12.40
N HIS A 17 13.51 5.91 11.15
CA HIS A 17 12.60 5.86 10.02
C HIS A 17 11.50 4.80 10.20
N ILE A 18 11.82 3.65 10.76
CA ILE A 18 10.84 2.61 11.09
C ILE A 18 9.85 3.11 12.17
N ASN A 19 10.34 3.78 13.20
CA ASN A 19 9.48 4.35 14.24
C ASN A 19 8.60 5.50 13.68
N GLU A 20 9.14 6.33 12.79
CA GLU A 20 8.36 7.36 12.09
C GLU A 20 7.26 6.74 11.23
N MET A 21 7.55 5.66 10.51
CA MET A 21 6.57 4.92 9.72
C MET A 21 5.42 4.40 10.60
N TYR A 22 5.72 3.78 11.74
CA TYR A 22 4.68 3.29 12.65
C TYR A 22 3.84 4.43 13.26
N ARG A 23 4.45 5.59 13.54
CA ARG A 23 3.72 6.79 13.98
C ARG A 23 2.87 7.37 12.86
N LEU A 24 3.38 7.40 11.62
CA LEU A 24 2.59 7.80 10.45
C LEU A 24 1.35 6.90 10.28
N ARG A 25 1.51 5.59 10.40
CA ARG A 25 0.39 4.64 10.34
C ARG A 25 -0.67 4.93 11.41
N ALA A 26 -0.25 5.21 12.65
CA ALA A 26 -1.17 5.59 13.73
C ALA A 26 -1.94 6.88 13.40
N ARG A 27 -1.26 7.93 12.94
CA ARG A 27 -1.92 9.18 12.52
C ARG A 27 -2.91 8.97 11.38
N VAL A 28 -2.55 8.14 10.39
CA VAL A 28 -3.40 7.91 9.23
C VAL A 28 -4.58 7.01 9.59
N PHE A 29 -4.34 5.85 10.16
CA PHE A 29 -5.41 4.86 10.33
C PHE A 29 -6.29 5.16 11.54
N ARG A 30 -5.71 5.52 12.70
CA ARG A 30 -6.48 5.82 13.90
C ARG A 30 -7.03 7.25 13.87
N ASP A 31 -6.14 8.25 13.72
CA ASP A 31 -6.52 9.64 13.98
C ASP A 31 -7.31 10.25 12.80
N ARG A 32 -6.91 9.95 11.54
CA ARG A 32 -7.58 10.48 10.34
C ARG A 32 -8.72 9.62 9.86
N MET A 33 -8.55 8.28 9.79
CA MET A 33 -9.56 7.35 9.28
C MET A 33 -10.50 6.83 10.37
N GLY A 34 -10.20 7.08 11.66
CA GLY A 34 -11.04 6.67 12.78
C GLY A 34 -11.11 5.15 12.97
N TRP A 35 -10.09 4.40 12.55
CA TRP A 35 -10.08 2.97 12.72
C TRP A 35 -9.76 2.61 14.18
N ASP A 36 -10.49 1.64 14.71
CA ASP A 36 -10.21 1.06 16.03
C ASP A 36 -9.05 0.05 15.91
N ILE A 37 -7.84 0.58 15.98
CA ILE A 37 -6.60 -0.19 15.90
C ILE A 37 -5.74 0.04 17.14
N PRO A 38 -5.10 -1.01 17.68
CA PRO A 38 -4.23 -0.87 18.84
C PRO A 38 -2.98 -0.07 18.46
N THR A 39 -2.54 0.77 19.42
CA THR A 39 -1.28 1.52 19.30
C THR A 39 -0.45 1.36 20.56
N ILE A 40 0.87 1.27 20.38
CA ILE A 40 1.85 1.20 21.48
C ILE A 40 2.77 2.40 21.37
N ALA A 41 2.84 3.24 22.41
CA ALA A 41 3.66 4.46 22.42
C ALA A 41 3.42 5.38 21.19
N GLY A 42 2.17 5.50 20.74
CA GLY A 42 1.80 6.30 19.57
C GLY A 42 2.17 5.67 18.22
N MET A 43 2.55 4.41 18.19
CA MET A 43 2.88 3.64 16.99
C MET A 43 1.81 2.58 16.73
N GLU A 44 1.36 2.45 15.48
CA GLU A 44 0.53 1.33 15.01
C GLU A 44 1.44 0.21 14.52
N ILE A 45 1.38 -0.91 15.23
CA ILE A 45 2.17 -2.13 14.94
C ILE A 45 1.21 -3.31 15.08
N ASP A 46 1.19 -4.20 14.10
CA ASP A 46 0.37 -5.41 14.14
C ASP A 46 1.20 -6.70 14.08
N GLY A 47 0.53 -7.86 14.23
CA GLY A 47 1.20 -9.15 14.21
C GLY A 47 1.93 -9.47 12.89
N TYR A 48 1.49 -8.89 11.77
CA TYR A 48 2.14 -9.08 10.48
C TYR A 48 3.49 -8.36 10.39
N ASP A 49 3.73 -7.32 11.18
CA ASP A 49 5.02 -6.63 11.25
C ASP A 49 6.11 -7.53 11.89
N ALA A 50 5.73 -8.52 12.69
CA ALA A 50 6.65 -9.51 13.27
C ALA A 50 7.09 -10.60 12.29
N LEU A 51 6.43 -10.73 11.13
CA LEU A 51 6.72 -11.75 10.13
C LEU A 51 7.85 -11.37 9.16
N GLY A 52 8.54 -10.26 9.39
CA GLY A 52 9.64 -9.80 8.55
C GLY A 52 9.21 -9.30 7.18
N PRO A 53 8.17 -8.45 7.08
CA PRO A 53 7.73 -7.92 5.80
C PRO A 53 8.77 -6.98 5.18
N TYR A 54 8.60 -6.69 3.90
CA TYR A 54 9.22 -5.53 3.27
C TYR A 54 8.37 -4.28 3.52
N TYR A 55 9.05 -3.16 3.66
CA TYR A 55 8.42 -1.85 3.73
C TYR A 55 8.88 -0.97 2.58
N MET A 56 7.96 -0.31 1.93
CA MET A 56 8.26 0.86 1.14
C MET A 56 8.19 2.08 2.06
N LEU A 57 9.22 2.89 2.08
CA LEU A 57 9.25 4.18 2.75
C LEU A 57 9.39 5.30 1.72
N ILE A 58 8.56 6.30 1.83
CA ILE A 58 8.57 7.52 1.04
C ILE A 58 9.07 8.64 1.94
N GLN A 59 10.20 9.24 1.60
CA GLN A 59 10.86 10.25 2.42
C GLN A 59 10.96 11.58 1.67
N ASP A 60 10.76 12.69 2.37
CA ASP A 60 11.00 14.02 1.84
C ASP A 60 12.50 14.39 1.81
N ALA A 61 12.81 15.63 1.41
CA ALA A 61 14.18 16.12 1.33
C ALA A 61 14.91 16.13 2.70
N ASP A 62 14.16 16.27 3.79
CA ASP A 62 14.68 16.22 5.15
C ASP A 62 14.77 14.80 5.71
N ARG A 63 14.55 13.79 4.85
CA ARG A 63 14.53 12.37 5.18
C ARG A 63 13.44 11.93 6.17
N ARG A 64 12.38 12.74 6.35
CA ARG A 64 11.22 12.38 7.16
C ARG A 64 10.32 11.42 6.39
N VAL A 65 9.76 10.44 7.06
CA VAL A 65 8.82 9.49 6.44
C VAL A 65 7.46 10.13 6.24
N ARG A 66 7.09 10.35 4.97
CA ARG A 66 5.84 10.96 4.51
C ARG A 66 4.85 9.95 3.95
N GLY A 67 5.31 8.73 3.69
CA GLY A 67 4.45 7.65 3.23
C GLY A 67 5.07 6.29 3.45
N CYS A 68 4.21 5.28 3.47
CA CYS A 68 4.65 3.90 3.56
C CYS A 68 3.67 2.92 2.91
N TRP A 69 4.19 1.74 2.59
CA TRP A 69 3.46 0.54 2.20
C TRP A 69 4.14 -0.67 2.84
N ARG A 70 3.36 -1.68 3.23
CA ARG A 70 3.88 -2.98 3.63
C ARG A 70 3.65 -3.99 2.51
N LEU A 71 4.67 -4.78 2.20
CA LEU A 71 4.68 -5.80 1.16
C LEU A 71 5.01 -7.16 1.79
N MET A 72 4.17 -8.17 1.51
CA MET A 72 4.32 -9.51 2.07
C MET A 72 4.04 -10.58 1.02
N PRO A 73 4.79 -11.71 0.98
CA PRO A 73 4.42 -12.86 0.18
C PRO A 73 3.11 -13.48 0.68
N THR A 74 2.26 -13.93 -0.24
CA THR A 74 0.95 -14.53 0.13
C THR A 74 1.03 -15.98 0.57
N GLU A 75 2.19 -16.65 0.42
CA GLU A 75 2.41 -18.01 0.90
C GLU A 75 2.35 -18.11 2.43
N GLY A 76 2.72 -17.04 3.13
CA GLY A 76 2.58 -16.92 4.58
C GLY A 76 1.23 -16.30 5.02
N PRO A 77 1.12 -15.99 6.33
CA PRO A 77 -0.01 -15.22 6.85
C PRO A 77 -0.07 -13.84 6.20
N ASN A 78 -1.27 -13.40 5.81
CA ASN A 78 -1.50 -12.10 5.19
C ASN A 78 -2.91 -11.58 5.52
N MET A 79 -3.11 -10.27 5.39
CA MET A 79 -4.36 -9.64 5.86
C MET A 79 -5.57 -10.05 5.04
N LEU A 80 -5.44 -10.21 3.72
CA LEU A 80 -6.56 -10.59 2.87
C LEU A 80 -7.13 -11.96 3.27
N LYS A 81 -6.23 -12.94 3.51
CA LYS A 81 -6.60 -14.30 3.86
C LYS A 81 -7.10 -14.41 5.30
N ASP A 82 -6.39 -13.82 6.24
CA ASP A 82 -6.56 -14.12 7.67
C ASP A 82 -7.39 -13.06 8.42
N THR A 83 -7.42 -11.81 7.93
CA THR A 83 -8.16 -10.70 8.56
C THR A 83 -9.43 -10.31 7.80
N PHE A 84 -9.40 -10.38 6.46
CA PHE A 84 -10.48 -9.90 5.61
C PHE A 84 -11.05 -10.94 4.64
N PRO A 85 -11.21 -12.23 5.03
CA PRO A 85 -11.74 -13.27 4.12
C PRO A 85 -13.16 -12.96 3.61
N GLN A 86 -13.94 -12.14 4.32
CA GLN A 86 -15.27 -11.70 3.90
C GLN A 86 -15.26 -10.88 2.60
N LEU A 87 -14.11 -10.37 2.15
CA LEU A 87 -13.97 -9.64 0.89
C LEU A 87 -13.79 -10.56 -0.33
N LEU A 88 -13.85 -11.88 -0.13
CA LEU A 88 -13.59 -12.88 -1.16
C LEU A 88 -14.87 -13.59 -1.65
N ASP A 89 -16.05 -13.21 -1.15
CA ASP A 89 -17.32 -13.86 -1.48
C ASP A 89 -17.29 -15.40 -1.32
N GLY A 90 -16.63 -15.89 -0.26
CA GLY A 90 -16.46 -17.32 0.01
C GLY A 90 -15.42 -18.03 -0.85
N ARG A 91 -14.69 -17.32 -1.70
CA ARG A 91 -13.58 -17.87 -2.48
C ARG A 91 -12.29 -17.93 -1.66
N GLU A 92 -11.37 -18.78 -2.07
CA GLU A 92 -10.03 -18.80 -1.48
C GLU A 92 -9.23 -17.54 -1.86
N ALA A 93 -8.41 -17.07 -0.93
CA ALA A 93 -7.47 -15.98 -1.22
C ALA A 93 -6.42 -16.44 -2.24
N PRO A 94 -5.99 -15.58 -3.16
CA PRO A 94 -4.88 -15.90 -4.05
C PRO A 94 -3.59 -16.13 -3.25
N VAL A 95 -2.97 -17.31 -3.44
CA VAL A 95 -1.72 -17.71 -2.79
C VAL A 95 -0.73 -18.17 -3.84
N GLY A 96 0.52 -17.74 -3.74
CA GLY A 96 1.58 -18.20 -4.63
C GLY A 96 2.86 -17.39 -4.48
N ARG A 97 4.01 -18.01 -4.82
CA ARG A 97 5.36 -17.41 -4.72
C ARG A 97 5.51 -16.08 -5.49
N HIS A 98 4.70 -15.88 -6.52
CA HIS A 98 4.73 -14.68 -7.37
C HIS A 98 3.58 -13.71 -7.08
N ILE A 99 2.81 -13.96 -6.01
CA ILE A 99 1.68 -13.14 -5.58
C ILE A 99 2.02 -12.54 -4.23
N TRP A 100 2.03 -11.22 -4.14
CA TRP A 100 2.34 -10.52 -2.89
C TRP A 100 1.19 -9.61 -2.47
N GLU A 101 1.01 -9.47 -1.16
CA GLU A 101 0.04 -8.53 -0.59
C GLU A 101 0.67 -7.16 -0.38
N LEU A 102 -0.06 -6.13 -0.80
CA LEU A 102 0.18 -4.73 -0.44
C LEU A 102 -0.80 -4.33 0.66
N SER A 103 -0.29 -3.89 1.80
CA SER A 103 -1.10 -3.45 2.93
C SER A 103 -0.50 -2.23 3.62
N ARG A 104 -1.27 -1.59 4.50
CA ARG A 104 -0.82 -0.43 5.28
C ARG A 104 -0.34 0.74 4.42
N PHE A 105 -1.04 1.02 3.32
CA PHE A 105 -0.79 2.22 2.54
C PHE A 105 -1.18 3.46 3.35
N ALA A 106 -0.19 4.25 3.73
CA ALA A 106 -0.39 5.48 4.47
C ALA A 106 0.47 6.59 3.85
N ILE A 107 -0.14 7.73 3.57
CA ILE A 107 0.54 8.95 3.11
C ILE A 107 0.08 10.12 3.96
N GLU A 108 1.03 10.92 4.43
CA GLU A 108 0.76 12.18 5.07
C GLU A 108 0.38 13.22 4.01
N THR A 109 -0.80 13.81 4.17
CA THR A 109 -1.28 14.87 3.29
C THR A 109 -1.27 16.17 4.08
N ASP A 110 -0.44 17.12 3.71
CA ASP A 110 -0.48 18.48 4.27
C ASP A 110 -1.67 19.22 3.64
N GLY A 111 -2.81 19.20 4.32
CA GLY A 111 -4.07 19.95 4.20
C GLY A 111 -4.60 20.37 2.82
N GLU A 112 -3.84 20.96 1.90
CA GLU A 112 -4.33 21.53 0.65
C GLU A 112 -3.59 21.09 -0.64
N GLN A 113 -2.54 20.28 -0.55
CA GLN A 113 -1.77 19.91 -1.74
C GLN A 113 -2.16 18.54 -2.32
N THR A 114 -3.32 18.49 -2.96
CA THR A 114 -3.78 17.33 -3.75
C THR A 114 -2.87 17.06 -4.98
N PHE A 115 -2.17 18.07 -5.50
CA PHE A 115 -1.34 17.95 -6.70
C PHE A 115 -0.08 17.09 -6.50
N GLY A 116 0.61 17.19 -5.37
CA GLY A 116 1.79 16.38 -5.09
C GLY A 116 1.47 14.91 -4.72
N PHE A 117 0.24 14.63 -4.31
CA PHE A 117 -0.19 13.28 -3.92
C PHE A 117 -0.25 12.31 -5.11
N ALA A 118 -0.74 12.75 -6.26
CA ALA A 118 -0.84 11.91 -7.45
C ALA A 118 0.55 11.55 -8.00
N ASP A 119 1.45 12.52 -8.11
CA ASP A 119 2.82 12.31 -8.60
C ASP A 119 3.61 11.41 -7.66
N LEU A 120 3.51 11.62 -6.35
CA LEU A 120 4.17 10.81 -5.35
C LEU A 120 3.67 9.36 -5.37
N THR A 121 2.35 9.20 -5.51
CA THR A 121 1.73 7.89 -5.63
C THR A 121 2.19 7.17 -6.89
N MET A 122 2.30 7.88 -8.02
CA MET A 122 2.78 7.29 -9.27
C MET A 122 4.24 6.87 -9.18
N HIS A 123 5.12 7.66 -8.56
CA HIS A 123 6.51 7.26 -8.31
C HIS A 123 6.57 6.03 -7.39
N ALA A 124 5.75 5.97 -6.34
CA ALA A 124 5.69 4.80 -5.46
C ALA A 124 5.22 3.54 -6.22
N ILE A 125 4.25 3.69 -7.11
CA ILE A 125 3.76 2.61 -7.97
C ILE A 125 4.86 2.14 -8.96
N GLN A 126 5.68 3.06 -9.47
CA GLN A 126 6.81 2.75 -10.34
C GLN A 126 7.88 1.92 -9.60
N GLU A 127 8.16 2.25 -8.34
CA GLU A 127 9.06 1.47 -7.49
C GLU A 127 8.50 0.07 -7.16
N LEU A 128 7.16 -0.11 -7.10
CA LEU A 128 6.57 -1.45 -6.99
C LEU A 128 6.87 -2.33 -8.20
N VAL A 129 6.91 -1.76 -9.42
CA VAL A 129 7.28 -2.51 -10.63
C VAL A 129 8.75 -2.91 -10.57
N THR A 130 9.65 -1.99 -10.23
CA THR A 130 11.08 -2.27 -10.08
C THR A 130 11.34 -3.35 -9.03
N PHE A 131 10.63 -3.28 -7.90
CA PHE A 131 10.70 -4.31 -6.86
C PHE A 131 10.16 -5.65 -7.34
N ALA A 132 9.04 -5.66 -8.08
CA ALA A 132 8.44 -6.86 -8.64
C ALA A 132 9.41 -7.59 -9.57
N ASP A 133 10.09 -6.87 -10.45
CA ASP A 133 11.08 -7.43 -11.36
C ASP A 133 12.22 -8.12 -10.61
N ARG A 134 12.70 -7.48 -9.54
CA ARG A 134 13.78 -8.04 -8.71
C ARG A 134 13.36 -9.28 -7.94
N MET A 135 12.11 -9.34 -7.48
CA MET A 135 11.59 -10.42 -6.64
C MET A 135 10.82 -11.50 -7.41
N GLY A 136 10.64 -11.34 -8.71
CA GLY A 136 9.86 -12.25 -9.55
C GLY A 136 8.35 -12.20 -9.26
N ILE A 137 7.83 -11.06 -8.81
CA ILE A 137 6.41 -10.86 -8.50
C ILE A 137 5.66 -10.58 -9.81
N THR A 138 4.52 -11.23 -10.01
CA THR A 138 3.67 -11.03 -11.18
C THR A 138 2.33 -10.39 -10.84
N ARG A 139 1.92 -10.47 -9.56
CA ARG A 139 0.62 -9.98 -9.10
C ARG A 139 0.72 -9.40 -7.70
N TYR A 140 -0.02 -8.32 -7.48
CA TYR A 140 -0.27 -7.78 -6.15
C TYR A 140 -1.75 -7.94 -5.79
N VAL A 141 -2.03 -8.40 -4.56
CA VAL A 141 -3.35 -8.34 -3.95
C VAL A 141 -3.36 -7.27 -2.86
N THR A 142 -4.48 -6.61 -2.67
CA THR A 142 -4.58 -5.56 -1.64
C THR A 142 -6.00 -5.43 -1.11
N VAL A 143 -6.12 -5.15 0.18
CA VAL A 143 -7.36 -4.68 0.81
C VAL A 143 -7.31 -3.17 0.89
N THR A 144 -8.27 -2.50 0.28
CA THR A 144 -8.27 -1.05 0.17
C THR A 144 -9.70 -0.48 0.14
N THR A 145 -9.84 0.83 -0.05
CA THR A 145 -11.13 1.49 -0.17
C THR A 145 -11.55 1.71 -1.62
N ALA A 146 -12.84 1.88 -1.85
CA ALA A 146 -13.36 2.25 -3.17
C ALA A 146 -12.80 3.60 -3.69
N ALA A 147 -12.31 4.46 -2.81
CA ALA A 147 -11.65 5.71 -3.20
C ALA A 147 -10.28 5.43 -3.85
N ILE A 148 -9.49 4.54 -3.29
CA ILE A 148 -8.20 4.13 -3.85
C ILE A 148 -8.40 3.37 -5.17
N GLU A 149 -9.38 2.48 -5.27
CA GLU A 149 -9.70 1.83 -6.56
C GLU A 149 -9.99 2.87 -7.66
N ARG A 150 -10.80 3.90 -7.36
CA ARG A 150 -11.06 4.98 -8.32
C ARG A 150 -9.80 5.74 -8.70
N LEU A 151 -8.89 5.97 -7.75
CA LEU A 151 -7.60 6.60 -8.03
C LEU A 151 -6.78 5.74 -8.98
N LEU A 152 -6.62 4.45 -8.71
CA LEU A 152 -5.89 3.51 -9.58
C LEU A 152 -6.47 3.49 -11.01
N ARG A 153 -7.80 3.44 -11.14
CA ARG A 153 -8.45 3.49 -12.45
C ARG A 153 -8.19 4.79 -13.21
N ARG A 154 -8.15 5.95 -12.51
CA ARG A 154 -7.84 7.25 -13.12
C ARG A 154 -6.39 7.33 -13.62
N THR A 155 -5.47 6.61 -13.00
CA THR A 155 -4.09 6.50 -13.47
C THR A 155 -3.92 5.45 -14.59
N GLY A 156 -5.01 4.80 -15.02
CA GLY A 156 -5.00 3.80 -16.08
C GLY A 156 -4.59 2.40 -15.61
N ILE A 157 -4.47 2.18 -14.30
CA ILE A 157 -4.16 0.85 -13.75
C ILE A 157 -5.44 0.01 -13.73
N GLU A 158 -5.44 -1.06 -14.49
CA GLU A 158 -6.52 -2.05 -14.48
C GLU A 158 -6.46 -2.88 -13.22
N THR A 159 -7.61 -3.02 -12.55
CA THR A 159 -7.74 -3.78 -11.31
C THR A 159 -8.92 -4.74 -11.41
N THR A 160 -8.79 -5.93 -10.81
CA THR A 160 -9.87 -6.91 -10.70
C THR A 160 -10.30 -7.02 -9.24
N ARG A 161 -11.59 -6.92 -8.97
CA ARG A 161 -12.12 -7.16 -7.62
C ARG A 161 -12.15 -8.66 -7.33
N LEU A 162 -11.66 -9.04 -6.15
CA LEU A 162 -11.69 -10.42 -5.68
C LEU A 162 -13.04 -10.79 -5.05
N GLY A 163 -13.87 -9.83 -4.73
CA GLY A 163 -15.22 -10.02 -4.21
C GLY A 163 -16.02 -8.73 -4.16
N SER A 164 -17.19 -8.83 -3.60
CA SER A 164 -18.12 -7.71 -3.42
C SER A 164 -17.59 -6.72 -2.38
N PRO A 165 -17.84 -5.41 -2.55
CA PRO A 165 -17.46 -4.42 -1.54
C PRO A 165 -18.24 -4.65 -0.23
N VAL A 166 -17.55 -4.66 0.90
CA VAL A 166 -18.10 -4.79 2.23
C VAL A 166 -17.85 -3.53 3.05
N LYS A 167 -18.82 -3.12 3.86
CA LYS A 167 -18.61 -2.02 4.81
C LYS A 167 -17.84 -2.54 6.01
N ILE A 168 -16.62 -2.03 6.23
CA ILE A 168 -15.77 -2.34 7.38
C ILE A 168 -15.51 -1.02 8.11
N GLY A 169 -15.97 -0.90 9.34
CA GLY A 169 -15.99 0.36 10.06
C GLY A 169 -16.84 1.40 9.31
N VAL A 170 -16.22 2.54 8.97
CA VAL A 170 -16.87 3.63 8.23
C VAL A 170 -16.65 3.54 6.72
N GLU A 171 -15.72 2.70 6.26
CA GLU A 171 -15.26 2.65 4.88
C GLU A 171 -15.92 1.52 4.08
N ARG A 172 -16.13 1.79 2.78
CA ARG A 172 -16.46 0.75 1.80
C ARG A 172 -15.17 0.10 1.31
N THR A 173 -14.90 -1.08 1.86
CA THR A 173 -13.66 -1.83 1.67
C THR A 173 -13.81 -2.86 0.56
N ILE A 174 -12.77 -3.06 -0.21
CA ILE A 174 -12.68 -4.00 -1.34
C ILE A 174 -11.35 -4.73 -1.32
N ALA A 175 -11.33 -5.93 -1.87
CA ALA A 175 -10.11 -6.64 -2.20
C ALA A 175 -9.85 -6.54 -3.70
N LEU A 176 -8.63 -6.16 -4.08
CA LEU A 176 -8.20 -6.02 -5.47
C LEU A 176 -7.07 -6.98 -5.79
N ASP A 177 -7.07 -7.44 -7.02
CA ASP A 177 -5.99 -8.13 -7.70
C ASP A 177 -5.47 -7.23 -8.83
N ILE A 178 -4.16 -7.02 -8.90
CA ILE A 178 -3.50 -6.11 -9.81
C ILE A 178 -2.29 -6.84 -10.40
N THR A 179 -2.26 -7.04 -11.71
CA THR A 179 -1.09 -7.61 -12.36
C THR A 179 0.03 -6.56 -12.46
N VAL A 180 1.27 -6.99 -12.33
CA VAL A 180 2.43 -6.10 -12.50
C VAL A 180 2.46 -5.52 -13.91
N ASP A 181 2.00 -6.28 -14.92
CA ASP A 181 1.91 -5.79 -16.30
C ASP A 181 0.87 -4.67 -16.46
N ALA A 182 -0.26 -4.73 -15.75
CA ALA A 182 -1.23 -3.63 -15.73
C ALA A 182 -0.65 -2.35 -15.13
N ILE A 183 0.13 -2.48 -14.05
CA ILE A 183 0.85 -1.36 -13.46
C ILE A 183 1.88 -0.80 -14.46
N ARG A 184 2.69 -1.66 -15.04
CA ARG A 184 3.73 -1.30 -16.02
C ARG A 184 3.13 -0.56 -17.22
N ALA A 185 2.02 -1.07 -17.77
CA ALA A 185 1.34 -0.43 -18.88
C ALA A 185 0.83 0.98 -18.54
N ALA A 186 0.41 1.22 -17.31
CA ALA A 186 -0.05 2.52 -16.87
C ALA A 186 1.09 3.53 -16.65
N VAL A 187 2.20 3.09 -16.02
CA VAL A 187 3.34 3.99 -15.74
C VAL A 187 4.17 4.31 -16.98
N CYS A 188 4.13 3.48 -18.02
CA CYS A 188 4.80 3.75 -19.32
C CYS A 188 4.00 4.70 -20.22
N LYS A 189 2.73 4.99 -19.93
CA LYS A 189 1.96 5.98 -20.71
C LYS A 189 2.33 7.39 -20.27
N PRO A 190 2.67 8.30 -21.20
CA PRO A 190 2.84 9.71 -20.82
C PRO A 190 1.53 10.22 -20.21
N MET A 191 1.62 10.86 -19.04
CA MET A 191 0.46 11.50 -18.43
C MET A 191 -0.15 12.51 -19.42
N PRO A 192 -1.49 12.50 -19.62
CA PRO A 192 -2.10 13.56 -20.38
C PRO A 192 -1.79 14.90 -19.71
N VAL A 193 -1.14 15.78 -20.44
CA VAL A 193 -0.92 17.18 -20.01
C VAL A 193 -2.32 17.77 -19.82
N ALA A 194 -2.63 18.15 -18.58
CA ALA A 194 -3.88 18.83 -18.27
C ALA A 194 -3.94 20.11 -19.11
N ALA A 195 -4.96 20.21 -19.95
CA ALA A 195 -5.27 21.40 -20.72
C ALA A 195 -5.89 22.48 -19.86
#